data_bb1ea4ac3ff05c6762a104320f201d8a
#
_entry.id   bb1ea4ac3ff05c6762a104320f201d8a
#
_cell.length_a   1.000
_cell.length_b   1.000
_cell.length_c   1.000
_cell.angle_alpha   90.00
_cell.angle_beta   90.00
_cell.angle_gamma   90.00
#
_symmetry.space_group_name_H-M   'P 1'
#
loop_
_entity.id
_entity.type
_entity.pdbx_description
1 polymer ?
#
loop_
_entity_poly.entity_id
_entity_poly.type
_entity_poly.pdbx_seq_one_letter_code
_entity_poly.pdbx_strand_id
1 'polypeptide(L)'
;MIHQRIKHKKSYLRVTKKLVMTEFRRFKNDNTSVTISRFSPDKESGKVPGKEPEKVLGKDSDKRVGKGNDSKSESDKSPDKADGYSEYGITVSLTDPTLTFDAQMDALLAALGKASRDYAPHAAPVFIRLFLSDPAAQQEKAHGKASALYRDCAISCIGQPPLNGTKIALWAWLREGVTTSAAEDGLFEIHDGRYHELWTVSKTAAGSSPLIQAEQLLDEWCETLERRGLTLKSDCMRTWFFVRDIDTNYREFVTGRNNVFDRQGLTAGSHFIASTGIDGATASAENIVMMDAMAVAGPVKPGIRYLHAETHLNRTSQYGVRFERGVALDYDDRRRVFISGTASIDNRGRVVAPGDIRKQTARMIENVAMLLKEAGCKFNDVSTMIVYLRDTADYAVVRDIFNETFSDIPWLIVLAPICRPAWLVEMECVALK
;
A
#
# COMPACT_ATOMS: atom_id res chain seq x y z
N MET A 1 13.95 -50.44 23.16
CA MET A 1 13.46 -51.39 22.13
C MET A 1 11.94 -51.24 22.08
N ILE A 2 11.43 -50.77 21.01
CA ILE A 2 10.26 -51.17 20.21
C ILE A 2 9.88 -49.97 19.33
N HIS A 3 10.26 -50.10 18.05
CA HIS A 3 9.80 -49.27 16.96
C HIS A 3 8.36 -49.70 16.59
N GLN A 4 7.40 -48.78 16.59
CA GLN A 4 6.17 -48.98 15.85
C GLN A 4 6.08 -47.94 14.72
N ARG A 5 6.17 -48.45 13.50
CA ARG A 5 5.87 -47.76 12.27
C ARG A 5 4.35 -47.55 12.16
N ILE A 6 3.90 -46.31 12.12
CA ILE A 6 2.53 -45.98 11.71
C ILE A 6 2.56 -45.65 10.22
N LYS A 7 1.96 -46.52 9.41
CA LYS A 7 1.67 -46.28 7.98
C LYS A 7 0.47 -45.34 7.89
N HIS A 8 0.68 -44.12 7.43
CA HIS A 8 -0.42 -43.26 7.04
C HIS A 8 -0.91 -43.60 5.60
N LYS A 9 -2.13 -44.07 5.53
CA LYS A 9 -2.93 -44.16 4.27
C LYS A 9 -3.16 -42.74 3.74
N LYS A 10 -2.69 -42.44 2.54
CA LYS A 10 -3.06 -41.27 1.75
C LYS A 10 -4.49 -41.46 1.23
N SER A 11 -5.48 -40.78 1.82
CA SER A 11 -6.76 -40.60 1.18
C SER A 11 -6.69 -39.33 0.31
N TYR A 12 -6.73 -39.51 -1.00
CA TYR A 12 -6.87 -38.41 -1.96
C TYR A 12 -8.31 -37.90 -1.93
N LEU A 13 -8.56 -36.78 -1.24
CA LEU A 13 -9.73 -35.96 -1.54
C LEU A 13 -9.26 -34.88 -2.54
N ARG A 14 -9.59 -35.08 -3.81
CA ARG A 14 -9.52 -34.05 -4.84
C ARG A 14 -10.60 -33.01 -4.53
N VAL A 15 -10.23 -31.93 -3.84
CA VAL A 15 -10.99 -30.69 -3.85
C VAL A 15 -10.21 -29.71 -4.69
N THR A 16 -10.55 -29.63 -5.97
CA THR A 16 -10.07 -28.60 -6.89
C THR A 16 -10.76 -27.28 -6.57
N LYS A 17 -10.29 -26.59 -5.52
CA LYS A 17 -10.36 -25.14 -5.45
C LYS A 17 -8.94 -24.65 -5.77
N LYS A 18 -8.72 -24.17 -7.01
CA LYS A 18 -7.55 -23.35 -7.29
C LYS A 18 -7.63 -22.13 -6.39
N LEU A 19 -6.81 -22.09 -5.37
CA LEU A 19 -6.64 -20.90 -4.54
C LEU A 19 -5.87 -19.88 -5.38
N VAL A 20 -6.41 -18.67 -5.50
CA VAL A 20 -5.63 -17.47 -5.82
C VAL A 20 -4.49 -17.43 -4.80
N MET A 21 -3.27 -17.57 -5.25
CA MET A 21 -2.09 -17.57 -4.39
C MET A 21 -1.19 -16.41 -4.77
N THR A 22 -0.84 -15.60 -3.78
CA THR A 22 0.29 -14.70 -3.92
C THR A 22 1.56 -15.54 -3.97
N GLU A 23 2.31 -15.44 -5.05
CA GLU A 23 3.60 -16.08 -5.21
C GLU A 23 4.70 -15.15 -4.66
N PHE A 24 5.68 -15.74 -4.00
CA PHE A 24 6.83 -15.02 -3.48
C PHE A 24 8.13 -15.54 -4.08
N ARG A 25 9.07 -14.61 -4.32
CA ARG A 25 10.43 -14.95 -4.76
C ARG A 25 11.44 -14.04 -4.07
N ARG A 26 12.55 -14.64 -3.66
CA ARG A 26 13.69 -13.92 -3.08
C ARG A 26 14.95 -14.32 -3.80
N PHE A 27 15.76 -13.36 -4.19
CA PHE A 27 17.06 -13.60 -4.78
C PHE A 27 18.07 -12.53 -4.36
N LYS A 28 19.34 -12.87 -4.42
CA LYS A 28 20.46 -11.96 -4.15
C LYS A 28 21.29 -11.84 -5.41
N ASN A 29 21.67 -10.62 -5.74
CA ASN A 29 22.75 -10.29 -6.65
C ASN A 29 23.95 -9.82 -5.82
N ASP A 30 25.10 -9.54 -6.44
CA ASP A 30 26.36 -9.24 -5.75
C ASP A 30 26.20 -8.27 -4.57
N ASN A 31 25.48 -7.15 -4.76
CA ASN A 31 25.31 -6.10 -3.74
C ASN A 31 23.84 -5.83 -3.35
N THR A 32 22.89 -6.66 -3.83
CA THR A 32 21.46 -6.41 -3.58
C THR A 32 20.72 -7.66 -3.15
N SER A 33 19.69 -7.47 -2.31
CA SER A 33 18.69 -8.46 -1.97
C SER A 33 17.34 -7.97 -2.48
N VAL A 34 16.68 -8.78 -3.31
CA VAL A 34 15.37 -8.48 -3.91
C VAL A 34 14.36 -9.49 -3.40
N THR A 35 13.20 -9.00 -2.96
CA THR A 35 12.05 -9.84 -2.63
C THR A 35 10.85 -9.35 -3.43
N ILE A 36 10.13 -10.29 -4.04
CA ILE A 36 9.01 -10.02 -4.94
C ILE A 36 7.80 -10.82 -4.47
N SER A 37 6.65 -10.16 -4.38
CA SER A 37 5.34 -10.81 -4.35
C SER A 37 4.66 -10.63 -5.70
N ARG A 38 3.93 -11.64 -6.15
CA ARG A 38 3.07 -11.58 -7.33
C ARG A 38 1.67 -12.02 -6.97
N PHE A 39 0.69 -11.19 -7.26
CA PHE A 39 -0.72 -11.51 -7.21
C PHE A 39 -1.29 -11.54 -8.62
N SER A 40 -2.11 -12.55 -8.94
CA SER A 40 -2.89 -12.63 -10.18
C SER A 40 -4.27 -13.18 -9.86
N PRO A 41 -5.37 -12.48 -10.22
CA PRO A 41 -6.71 -12.99 -10.02
C PRO A 41 -6.97 -14.21 -10.92
N ASP A 42 -7.79 -15.15 -10.45
CA ASP A 42 -8.19 -16.32 -11.26
C ASP A 42 -9.05 -15.87 -12.45
N LYS A 43 -8.71 -16.31 -13.66
CA LYS A 43 -9.47 -16.02 -14.90
C LYS A 43 -10.91 -16.58 -14.87
N GLU A 44 -11.25 -17.48 -13.91
CA GLU A 44 -12.57 -18.12 -13.79
C GLU A 44 -13.52 -17.47 -12.75
N SER A 45 -13.04 -16.51 -11.93
CA SER A 45 -13.85 -15.90 -10.86
C SER A 45 -14.81 -14.80 -11.31
N GLY A 46 -14.90 -14.51 -12.59
CA GLY A 46 -15.82 -13.52 -13.18
C GLY A 46 -17.34 -13.87 -13.09
N LYS A 47 -17.71 -14.88 -12.29
CA LYS A 47 -19.11 -15.15 -11.92
C LYS A 47 -19.30 -14.89 -10.43
N VAL A 48 -19.69 -13.66 -10.09
CA VAL A 48 -20.35 -13.37 -8.82
C VAL A 48 -21.58 -14.31 -8.74
N PRO A 49 -21.85 -15.02 -7.61
CA PRO A 49 -23.08 -15.76 -7.45
C PRO A 49 -24.24 -14.76 -7.53
N GLY A 50 -24.85 -14.69 -8.70
CA GLY A 50 -25.98 -13.83 -8.97
C GLY A 50 -27.18 -14.30 -8.17
N LYS A 51 -27.93 -13.36 -7.62
CA LYS A 51 -29.30 -13.54 -7.21
C LYS A 51 -30.05 -14.24 -8.34
N GLU A 52 -30.72 -15.35 -8.04
CA GLU A 52 -31.67 -15.98 -8.96
C GLU A 52 -32.73 -14.93 -9.37
N PRO A 53 -33.05 -14.80 -10.66
CA PRO A 53 -34.15 -13.95 -11.06
C PRO A 53 -35.48 -14.62 -10.66
N GLU A 54 -36.29 -13.90 -9.91
CA GLU A 54 -37.71 -14.26 -9.66
C GLU A 54 -38.39 -14.55 -10.99
N LYS A 55 -38.98 -15.75 -11.10
CA LYS A 55 -39.82 -16.14 -12.22
C LYS A 55 -41.13 -15.32 -12.18
N VAL A 56 -41.21 -14.31 -13.03
CA VAL A 56 -42.48 -13.71 -13.38
C VAL A 56 -43.13 -14.59 -14.47
N LEU A 57 -44.21 -15.26 -14.08
CA LEU A 57 -45.13 -15.94 -14.98
C LEU A 57 -45.97 -14.89 -15.75
N GLY A 58 -45.87 -14.88 -17.07
CA GLY A 58 -46.70 -14.00 -17.90
C GLY A 58 -46.77 -14.46 -19.36
N LYS A 59 -47.71 -15.25 -19.67
CA LYS A 59 -48.55 -15.54 -20.84
C LYS A 59 -48.10 -15.17 -22.26
N ASP A 60 -48.26 -16.22 -23.09
CA ASP A 60 -48.28 -16.27 -24.56
C ASP A 60 -48.97 -15.14 -25.29
N SER A 61 -48.40 -14.73 -26.46
CA SER A 61 -49.15 -14.63 -27.73
C SER A 61 -48.23 -14.39 -28.94
N ASP A 62 -48.18 -15.34 -29.81
CA ASP A 62 -48.20 -15.38 -31.28
C ASP A 62 -47.52 -14.34 -32.18
N LYS A 63 -46.63 -14.92 -33.02
CA LYS A 63 -46.39 -14.80 -34.48
C LYS A 63 -46.30 -13.42 -35.16
N ARG A 64 -45.19 -13.12 -35.84
CA ARG A 64 -45.07 -13.26 -37.31
C ARG A 64 -43.65 -12.91 -37.84
N VAL A 65 -43.34 -13.64 -38.92
CA VAL A 65 -42.18 -13.67 -39.77
C VAL A 65 -41.93 -12.34 -40.50
N GLY A 66 -40.68 -11.90 -40.59
CA GLY A 66 -40.20 -10.86 -41.53
C GLY A 66 -38.71 -11.03 -41.78
N LYS A 67 -38.36 -11.56 -42.97
CA LYS A 67 -37.02 -11.58 -43.58
C LYS A 67 -36.62 -10.18 -44.01
N GLY A 68 -35.42 -9.78 -43.70
CA GLY A 68 -34.81 -8.54 -44.22
C GLY A 68 -33.28 -8.53 -44.08
N ASN A 69 -32.63 -8.42 -45.15
CA ASN A 69 -31.25 -8.61 -45.53
C ASN A 69 -30.19 -7.84 -44.74
N ASP A 70 -29.03 -8.46 -44.78
CA ASP A 70 -27.67 -8.00 -44.51
C ASP A 70 -27.32 -6.55 -44.90
N SER A 71 -26.66 -5.88 -43.97
CA SER A 71 -25.52 -5.01 -44.23
C SER A 71 -24.57 -5.06 -43.02
N LYS A 72 -23.47 -5.75 -43.19
CA LYS A 72 -22.32 -5.72 -42.26
C LYS A 72 -21.73 -4.32 -42.26
N SER A 73 -21.84 -3.59 -41.17
CA SER A 73 -20.94 -2.49 -40.85
C SER A 73 -19.87 -3.01 -39.91
N GLU A 74 -18.67 -3.17 -40.44
CA GLU A 74 -17.44 -3.28 -39.65
C GLU A 74 -17.22 -1.93 -38.97
N SER A 75 -17.40 -1.88 -37.65
CA SER A 75 -16.69 -0.95 -36.74
C SER A 75 -17.29 -1.06 -35.35
N ASP A 76 -16.86 -2.02 -34.58
CA ASP A 76 -16.76 -1.94 -33.11
C ASP A 76 -15.88 -3.11 -32.61
N LYS A 77 -14.59 -3.00 -32.89
CA LYS A 77 -13.60 -3.74 -32.09
C LYS A 77 -13.44 -2.98 -30.80
N SER A 78 -14.17 -3.38 -29.76
CA SER A 78 -13.78 -3.10 -28.38
C SER A 78 -12.30 -3.51 -28.24
N PRO A 79 -11.45 -2.71 -27.55
CA PRO A 79 -10.06 -3.07 -27.35
C PRO A 79 -10.02 -4.45 -26.70
N ASP A 80 -9.29 -5.37 -27.32
CA ASP A 80 -9.05 -6.72 -26.84
C ASP A 80 -8.75 -6.66 -25.35
N LYS A 81 -9.47 -7.49 -24.55
CA LYS A 81 -9.21 -7.67 -23.14
C LYS A 81 -7.73 -8.02 -22.99
N ALA A 82 -6.97 -7.13 -22.37
CA ALA A 82 -5.57 -7.35 -22.04
C ALA A 82 -5.44 -8.69 -21.32
N ASP A 83 -4.56 -9.55 -21.82
CA ASP A 83 -4.28 -10.84 -21.23
C ASP A 83 -3.74 -10.66 -19.81
N GLY A 84 -4.61 -10.84 -18.81
CA GLY A 84 -4.26 -11.09 -17.43
C GLY A 84 -3.73 -9.89 -16.64
N TYR A 85 -4.52 -9.37 -15.71
CA TYR A 85 -4.08 -8.45 -14.64
C TYR A 85 -3.14 -9.16 -13.65
N SER A 86 -2.07 -8.49 -13.23
CA SER A 86 -1.22 -8.92 -12.12
C SER A 86 -0.66 -7.71 -11.38
N GLU A 87 -0.43 -7.86 -10.07
CA GLU A 87 0.24 -6.86 -9.23
C GLU A 87 1.47 -7.46 -8.57
N TYR A 88 2.54 -6.66 -8.48
CA TYR A 88 3.81 -7.05 -7.89
C TYR A 88 4.24 -6.03 -6.84
N GLY A 89 4.53 -6.51 -5.64
CA GLY A 89 5.25 -5.76 -4.61
C GLY A 89 6.72 -6.18 -4.64
N ILE A 90 7.62 -5.21 -4.78
CA ILE A 90 9.06 -5.47 -4.84
C ILE A 90 9.76 -4.63 -3.78
N THR A 91 10.58 -5.26 -2.95
CA THR A 91 11.53 -4.56 -2.10
C THR A 91 12.96 -4.85 -2.56
N VAL A 92 13.77 -3.81 -2.60
CA VAL A 92 15.20 -3.91 -2.90
C VAL A 92 15.98 -3.26 -1.76
N SER A 93 16.89 -4.03 -1.18
CA SER A 93 17.88 -3.54 -0.20
C SER A 93 19.29 -3.85 -0.66
N LEU A 94 20.23 -3.03 -0.26
CA LEU A 94 21.64 -3.28 -0.52
C LEU A 94 22.20 -4.22 0.55
N THR A 95 23.27 -4.93 0.21
CA THR A 95 23.99 -5.84 1.13
C THR A 95 25.39 -5.35 1.47
N ASP A 96 25.89 -4.37 0.72
CA ASP A 96 27.21 -3.73 0.97
C ASP A 96 27.05 -2.27 1.40
N PRO A 97 27.20 -1.95 2.69
CA PRO A 97 27.09 -0.59 3.19
C PRO A 97 28.30 0.31 2.85
N THR A 98 29.40 -0.27 2.37
CA THR A 98 30.66 0.48 2.10
C THR A 98 30.63 1.24 0.79
N LEU A 99 29.71 0.92 -0.11
CA LEU A 99 29.53 1.59 -1.38
C LEU A 99 29.15 3.07 -1.19
N THR A 100 29.58 3.91 -2.13
CA THR A 100 29.11 5.30 -2.21
C THR A 100 27.61 5.34 -2.47
N PHE A 101 26.95 6.46 -2.16
CA PHE A 101 25.53 6.63 -2.44
C PHE A 101 25.18 6.38 -3.92
N ASP A 102 26.00 6.91 -4.84
CA ASP A 102 25.78 6.73 -6.28
C ASP A 102 25.84 5.27 -6.69
N ALA A 103 26.83 4.53 -6.20
CA ALA A 103 26.98 3.10 -6.48
C ALA A 103 25.81 2.29 -5.88
N GLN A 104 25.34 2.65 -4.68
CA GLN A 104 24.19 2.04 -4.07
C GLN A 104 22.90 2.31 -4.88
N MET A 105 22.70 3.56 -5.32
CA MET A 105 21.53 3.95 -6.12
C MET A 105 21.52 3.23 -7.48
N ASP A 106 22.67 3.17 -8.15
CA ASP A 106 22.80 2.48 -9.44
C ASP A 106 22.53 0.97 -9.32
N ALA A 107 23.09 0.33 -8.28
CA ALA A 107 22.83 -1.09 -7.99
C ALA A 107 21.37 -1.36 -7.68
N LEU A 108 20.72 -0.48 -6.91
CA LEU A 108 19.32 -0.59 -6.54
C LEU A 108 18.38 -0.48 -7.75
N LEU A 109 18.59 0.52 -8.63
CA LEU A 109 17.80 0.68 -9.85
C LEU A 109 18.06 -0.44 -10.86
N ALA A 110 19.32 -0.89 -10.99
CA ALA A 110 19.65 -2.04 -11.83
C ALA A 110 18.97 -3.33 -11.35
N ALA A 111 18.90 -3.55 -10.02
CA ALA A 111 18.22 -4.68 -9.43
C ALA A 111 16.71 -4.63 -9.67
N LEU A 112 16.06 -3.46 -9.51
CA LEU A 112 14.65 -3.28 -9.84
C LEU A 112 14.40 -3.55 -11.33
N GLY A 113 15.21 -2.97 -12.23
CA GLY A 113 15.08 -3.20 -13.67
C GLY A 113 15.28 -4.66 -14.07
N LYS A 114 16.20 -5.37 -13.40
CA LYS A 114 16.36 -6.82 -13.61
C LYS A 114 15.14 -7.59 -13.11
N ALA A 115 14.65 -7.28 -11.91
CA ALA A 115 13.46 -7.92 -11.34
C ALA A 115 12.24 -7.73 -12.24
N SER A 116 12.03 -6.50 -12.76
CA SER A 116 10.94 -6.20 -13.70
C SER A 116 11.04 -7.04 -14.96
N ARG A 117 12.21 -7.10 -15.61
CA ARG A 117 12.38 -7.90 -16.83
C ARG A 117 12.20 -9.40 -16.62
N ASP A 118 12.72 -9.93 -15.53
CA ASP A 118 12.77 -11.39 -15.31
C ASP A 118 11.44 -11.95 -14.76
N TYR A 119 10.68 -11.15 -13.98
CA TYR A 119 9.51 -11.63 -13.22
C TYR A 119 8.21 -10.87 -13.51
N ALA A 120 8.29 -9.65 -14.04
CA ALA A 120 7.15 -8.79 -14.34
C ALA A 120 7.31 -8.07 -15.69
N PRO A 121 7.61 -8.81 -16.79
CA PRO A 121 8.04 -8.23 -18.07
C PRO A 121 6.98 -7.35 -18.74
N HIS A 122 5.72 -7.52 -18.37
CA HIS A 122 4.58 -6.76 -18.92
C HIS A 122 4.01 -5.74 -17.93
N ALA A 123 4.61 -5.63 -16.73
CA ALA A 123 4.11 -4.74 -15.69
C ALA A 123 4.75 -3.35 -15.79
N ALA A 124 3.93 -2.32 -15.66
CA ALA A 124 4.38 -0.94 -15.48
C ALA A 124 4.63 -0.64 -14.01
N PRO A 125 5.74 0.01 -13.63
CA PRO A 125 5.90 0.60 -12.32
C PRO A 125 4.87 1.70 -12.11
N VAL A 126 4.04 1.58 -11.07
CA VAL A 126 2.98 2.56 -10.76
C VAL A 126 3.34 3.42 -9.55
N PHE A 127 4.14 2.88 -8.64
CA PHE A 127 4.60 3.59 -7.45
C PHE A 127 6.00 3.10 -7.05
N ILE A 128 6.89 4.03 -6.70
CA ILE A 128 8.21 3.74 -6.12
C ILE A 128 8.41 4.64 -4.91
N ARG A 129 8.81 4.07 -3.77
CA ARG A 129 9.28 4.84 -2.62
C ARG A 129 10.74 4.53 -2.34
N LEU A 130 11.55 5.59 -2.29
CA LEU A 130 12.96 5.55 -1.95
C LEU A 130 13.14 6.02 -0.51
N PHE A 131 13.74 5.16 0.30
CA PHE A 131 14.07 5.41 1.71
C PHE A 131 15.53 5.85 1.79
N LEU A 132 15.78 7.06 2.26
CA LEU A 132 17.09 7.71 2.22
C LEU A 132 17.67 7.87 3.63
N SER A 133 18.98 7.66 3.78
CA SER A 133 19.67 7.89 5.05
C SER A 133 19.97 9.36 5.31
N ASP A 134 20.14 10.17 4.26
CA ASP A 134 20.45 11.59 4.30
C ASP A 134 19.71 12.30 3.15
N PRO A 135 18.45 12.71 3.36
CA PRO A 135 17.68 13.32 2.29
C PRO A 135 18.26 14.64 1.79
N ALA A 136 18.96 15.42 2.64
CA ALA A 136 19.53 16.69 2.25
C ALA A 136 20.60 16.54 1.14
N ALA A 137 21.42 15.48 1.24
CA ALA A 137 22.45 15.20 0.26
C ALA A 137 22.01 14.28 -0.89
N GLN A 138 20.90 13.53 -0.71
CA GLN A 138 20.59 12.39 -1.56
C GLN A 138 19.31 12.56 -2.39
N GLN A 139 18.30 13.30 -1.89
CA GLN A 139 16.93 13.29 -2.42
C GLN A 139 16.85 13.76 -3.87
N GLU A 140 17.47 14.88 -4.22
CA GLU A 140 17.45 15.41 -5.58
C GLU A 140 18.01 14.41 -6.59
N LYS A 141 19.20 13.85 -6.25
CA LYS A 141 19.86 12.86 -7.10
C LYS A 141 19.07 11.56 -7.22
N ALA A 142 18.52 11.05 -6.10
CA ALA A 142 17.70 9.85 -6.08
C ALA A 142 16.45 10.01 -6.93
N HIS A 143 15.73 11.10 -6.75
CA HIS A 143 14.54 11.41 -7.52
C HIS A 143 14.87 11.59 -9.01
N GLY A 144 15.92 12.36 -9.34
CA GLY A 144 16.32 12.59 -10.72
C GLY A 144 16.69 11.30 -11.48
N LYS A 145 17.48 10.40 -10.85
CA LYS A 145 17.82 9.11 -11.47
C LYS A 145 16.60 8.20 -11.63
N ALA A 146 15.73 8.13 -10.64
CA ALA A 146 14.52 7.30 -10.71
C ALA A 146 13.53 7.83 -11.75
N SER A 147 13.26 9.14 -11.79
CA SER A 147 12.33 9.76 -12.74
C SER A 147 12.81 9.66 -14.19
N ALA A 148 14.12 9.68 -14.42
CA ALA A 148 14.69 9.50 -15.76
C ALA A 148 14.40 8.11 -16.34
N LEU A 149 14.31 7.08 -15.46
CA LEU A 149 14.02 5.70 -15.85
C LEU A 149 12.51 5.38 -15.85
N TYR A 150 11.73 5.99 -14.94
CA TYR A 150 10.32 5.68 -14.67
C TYR A 150 9.46 6.95 -14.74
N ARG A 151 9.30 7.51 -15.94
CA ARG A 151 8.65 8.84 -16.17
C ARG A 151 7.19 8.88 -15.75
N ASP A 152 6.45 7.81 -16.01
CA ASP A 152 5.01 7.71 -15.74
C ASP A 152 4.72 6.93 -14.45
N CYS A 153 5.59 7.09 -13.44
CA CYS A 153 5.50 6.42 -12.16
C CYS A 153 5.48 7.44 -11.02
N ALA A 154 4.62 7.26 -10.05
CA ALA A 154 4.61 8.05 -8.82
C ALA A 154 5.85 7.73 -7.98
N ILE A 155 6.79 8.67 -7.85
CA ILE A 155 8.06 8.48 -7.13
C ILE A 155 8.09 9.33 -5.86
N SER A 156 8.06 8.65 -4.71
CA SER A 156 8.17 9.24 -3.37
C SER A 156 9.59 9.06 -2.83
N CYS A 157 10.21 10.14 -2.35
CA CYS A 157 11.53 10.11 -1.71
C CYS A 157 11.40 10.61 -0.28
N ILE A 158 11.85 9.80 0.70
CA ILE A 158 11.72 10.13 2.11
C ILE A 158 12.99 9.82 2.90
N GLY A 159 13.39 10.72 3.76
CA GLY A 159 14.44 10.52 4.74
C GLY A 159 13.96 9.64 5.89
N GLN A 160 14.12 8.35 5.70
CA GLN A 160 13.92 7.28 6.66
C GLN A 160 15.04 6.26 6.46
N PRO A 161 16.13 6.34 7.21
CA PRO A 161 17.32 5.51 7.01
C PRO A 161 17.02 4.01 7.04
N PRO A 162 17.44 3.23 6.02
CA PRO A 162 17.42 1.78 6.09
C PRO A 162 18.32 1.29 7.23
N LEU A 163 17.79 0.42 8.09
CA LEU A 163 18.51 0.00 9.31
C LEU A 163 19.54 -1.12 9.10
N ASN A 164 19.66 -1.64 7.88
CA ASN A 164 20.72 -2.56 7.51
C ASN A 164 22.10 -1.91 7.27
N GLY A 165 22.23 -0.62 7.56
CA GLY A 165 23.46 0.15 7.44
C GLY A 165 23.72 0.74 6.05
N THR A 166 22.81 0.56 5.10
CA THR A 166 22.93 1.13 3.75
C THR A 166 22.32 2.52 3.65
N LYS A 167 22.64 3.25 2.60
CA LYS A 167 22.21 4.65 2.42
C LYS A 167 20.85 4.78 1.77
N ILE A 168 20.37 3.72 1.15
CA ILE A 168 19.10 3.71 0.41
C ILE A 168 18.50 2.32 0.35
N ALA A 169 17.17 2.26 0.39
CA ALA A 169 16.35 1.08 0.07
C ALA A 169 15.16 1.51 -0.78
N LEU A 170 14.47 0.54 -1.39
CA LEU A 170 13.37 0.80 -2.32
C LEU A 170 12.20 -0.15 -2.07
N TRP A 171 10.99 0.41 -2.11
CA TRP A 171 9.75 -0.31 -2.35
C TRP A 171 9.18 0.14 -3.69
N ALA A 172 8.87 -0.82 -4.56
CA ALA A 172 8.19 -0.58 -5.83
C ALA A 172 6.90 -1.40 -5.93
N TRP A 173 5.91 -0.82 -6.59
CA TRP A 173 4.66 -1.46 -6.93
C TRP A 173 4.50 -1.43 -8.45
N LEU A 174 4.37 -2.61 -9.06
CA LEU A 174 4.20 -2.76 -10.50
C LEU A 174 2.86 -3.45 -10.79
N ARG A 175 2.24 -3.11 -11.91
CA ARG A 175 0.96 -3.70 -12.36
C ARG A 175 0.98 -4.04 -13.85
N GLU A 176 0.42 -5.18 -14.20
CA GLU A 176 0.08 -5.54 -15.58
C GLU A 176 -1.36 -5.12 -15.89
N GLY A 177 -1.65 -4.89 -17.16
CA GLY A 177 -2.99 -4.53 -17.62
C GLY A 177 -3.43 -3.12 -17.25
N VAL A 178 -2.47 -2.22 -16.98
CA VAL A 178 -2.73 -0.81 -16.66
C VAL A 178 -2.01 0.13 -17.62
N THR A 179 -2.54 1.32 -17.78
CA THR A 179 -1.83 2.47 -18.36
C THR A 179 -1.56 3.48 -17.26
N THR A 180 -0.40 4.13 -17.32
CA THR A 180 0.01 5.18 -16.40
C THR A 180 0.33 6.46 -17.14
N SER A 181 0.07 7.60 -16.54
CA SER A 181 0.43 8.90 -17.06
C SER A 181 0.70 9.89 -15.95
N ALA A 182 1.67 10.78 -16.20
CA ALA A 182 1.85 11.98 -15.38
C ALA A 182 0.94 13.09 -15.94
N ALA A 183 0.12 13.69 -15.07
CA ALA A 183 -0.72 14.83 -15.44
C ALA A 183 0.04 16.15 -15.22
N GLU A 184 -0.40 17.22 -15.92
CA GLU A 184 0.23 18.55 -15.87
C GLU A 184 0.21 19.17 -14.45
N ASP A 185 -0.75 18.80 -13.61
CA ASP A 185 -0.89 19.26 -12.22
C ASP A 185 -0.01 18.46 -11.21
N GLY A 186 0.89 17.61 -11.72
CA GLY A 186 1.82 16.81 -10.92
C GLY A 186 1.16 15.61 -10.24
N LEU A 187 0.01 15.18 -10.75
CA LEU A 187 -0.63 13.91 -10.40
C LEU A 187 -0.12 12.78 -11.28
N PHE A 188 -0.25 11.56 -10.76
CA PHE A 188 -0.09 10.34 -11.53
C PHE A 188 -1.43 9.63 -11.62
N GLU A 189 -1.79 9.22 -12.82
CA GLU A 189 -3.04 8.55 -13.11
C GLU A 189 -2.76 7.11 -13.51
N ILE A 190 -3.58 6.18 -12.99
CA ILE A 190 -3.49 4.76 -13.29
C ILE A 190 -4.87 4.30 -13.73
N HIS A 191 -4.94 3.71 -14.93
CA HIS A 191 -6.16 3.15 -15.48
C HIS A 191 -5.96 1.66 -15.76
N ASP A 192 -6.88 0.81 -15.31
CA ASP A 192 -6.94 -0.62 -15.64
C ASP A 192 -8.10 -0.93 -16.61
N GLY A 193 -8.47 0.03 -17.44
CA GLY A 193 -9.57 -0.04 -18.37
C GLY A 193 -10.94 0.25 -17.73
N ARG A 194 -11.17 -0.14 -16.49
CA ARG A 194 -12.44 0.08 -15.77
C ARG A 194 -12.31 1.03 -14.58
N TYR A 195 -11.26 0.85 -13.80
CA TYR A 195 -10.99 1.63 -12.59
C TYR A 195 -9.91 2.66 -12.84
N HIS A 196 -10.04 3.77 -12.18
CA HIS A 196 -9.11 4.87 -12.30
C HIS A 196 -8.63 5.29 -10.91
N GLU A 197 -7.34 5.47 -10.74
CA GLU A 197 -6.71 5.94 -9.51
C GLU A 197 -5.93 7.22 -9.77
N LEU A 198 -5.98 8.13 -8.82
CA LEU A 198 -5.16 9.34 -8.78
C LEU A 198 -4.16 9.22 -7.64
N TRP A 199 -2.91 9.55 -7.93
CA TRP A 199 -1.83 9.56 -6.96
C TRP A 199 -1.16 10.91 -6.92
N THR A 200 -0.90 11.41 -5.71
CA THR A 200 0.00 12.54 -5.45
C THR A 200 1.08 12.09 -4.49
N VAL A 201 2.34 12.47 -4.75
CA VAL A 201 3.48 12.01 -3.95
C VAL A 201 4.47 13.13 -3.69
N SER A 202 5.22 13.01 -2.61
CA SER A 202 6.26 13.95 -2.18
C SER A 202 5.77 15.40 -2.10
N LYS A 203 4.49 15.62 -1.79
CA LYS A 203 3.93 16.96 -1.64
C LYS A 203 4.39 17.59 -0.34
N THR A 204 4.86 18.81 -0.45
CA THR A 204 5.22 19.68 0.68
C THR A 204 4.52 21.00 0.52
N ALA A 205 4.26 21.71 1.63
CA ALA A 205 3.64 23.01 1.63
C ALA A 205 4.52 24.04 2.34
N ALA A 206 4.40 25.28 1.93
CA ALA A 206 5.01 26.39 2.66
C ALA A 206 4.29 26.59 4.00
N GLY A 207 4.95 27.18 4.97
CA GLY A 207 4.32 27.49 6.27
C GLY A 207 5.29 27.33 7.42
N SER A 208 5.05 28.11 8.46
CA SER A 208 5.98 28.20 9.60
C SER A 208 5.72 27.16 10.69
N SER A 209 4.69 26.34 10.54
CA SER A 209 4.35 25.31 11.53
C SER A 209 3.78 24.04 10.90
N PRO A 210 3.85 22.90 11.60
CA PRO A 210 3.25 21.65 11.14
C PRO A 210 1.73 21.75 10.94
N LEU A 211 1.06 22.57 11.73
CA LEU A 211 -0.38 22.83 11.61
C LEU A 211 -0.70 23.46 10.24
N ILE A 212 -0.03 24.57 9.92
CA ILE A 212 -0.25 25.30 8.66
C ILE A 212 0.09 24.42 7.46
N GLN A 213 1.22 23.72 7.50
CA GLN A 213 1.62 22.84 6.41
C GLN A 213 0.64 21.68 6.20
N ALA A 214 0.12 21.07 7.28
CA ALA A 214 -0.89 20.02 7.19
C ALA A 214 -2.21 20.51 6.58
N GLU A 215 -2.66 21.70 6.97
CA GLU A 215 -3.87 22.31 6.40
C GLU A 215 -3.68 22.60 4.91
N GLN A 216 -2.60 23.27 4.52
CA GLN A 216 -2.33 23.61 3.13
C GLN A 216 -2.23 22.37 2.24
N LEU A 217 -1.48 21.34 2.66
CA LEU A 217 -1.36 20.09 1.91
C LEU A 217 -2.70 19.42 1.65
N LEU A 218 -3.56 19.39 2.66
CA LEU A 218 -4.87 18.78 2.53
C LEU A 218 -5.85 19.68 1.75
N ASP A 219 -5.80 20.99 1.92
CA ASP A 219 -6.64 21.93 1.17
C ASP A 219 -6.27 21.90 -0.32
N GLU A 220 -4.98 21.90 -0.69
CA GLU A 220 -4.51 21.72 -2.07
C GLU A 220 -4.95 20.37 -2.66
N TRP A 221 -4.93 19.31 -1.85
CA TRP A 221 -5.43 18.01 -2.26
C TRP A 221 -6.95 18.02 -2.47
N CYS A 222 -7.71 18.65 -1.59
CA CYS A 222 -9.16 18.85 -1.74
C CYS A 222 -9.49 19.58 -3.04
N GLU A 223 -8.83 20.72 -3.30
CA GLU A 223 -9.02 21.51 -4.53
C GLU A 223 -8.70 20.68 -5.78
N THR A 224 -7.65 19.86 -5.72
CA THR A 224 -7.25 18.99 -6.83
C THR A 224 -8.30 17.92 -7.09
N LEU A 225 -8.87 17.32 -6.05
CA LEU A 225 -9.97 16.36 -6.17
C LEU A 225 -11.24 17.04 -6.70
N GLU A 226 -11.60 18.21 -6.19
CA GLU A 226 -12.80 18.96 -6.59
C GLU A 226 -12.77 19.36 -8.07
N ARG A 227 -11.61 19.78 -8.60
CA ARG A 227 -11.43 20.04 -10.06
C ARG A 227 -11.73 18.82 -10.92
N ARG A 228 -11.70 17.62 -10.35
CA ARG A 228 -11.98 16.35 -11.02
C ARG A 228 -13.35 15.75 -10.63
N GLY A 229 -14.18 16.52 -9.92
CA GLY A 229 -15.51 16.10 -9.47
C GLY A 229 -15.45 15.05 -8.33
N LEU A 230 -14.36 15.01 -7.58
CA LEU A 230 -14.11 14.11 -6.47
C LEU A 230 -14.09 14.87 -5.14
N THR A 231 -14.13 14.14 -4.02
CA THR A 231 -14.04 14.72 -2.68
C THR A 231 -13.03 13.96 -1.81
N LEU A 232 -12.45 14.66 -0.85
CA LEU A 232 -11.57 14.02 0.13
C LEU A 232 -12.30 12.87 0.87
N LYS A 233 -13.55 13.12 1.26
CA LYS A 233 -14.36 12.17 2.02
C LYS A 233 -14.70 10.90 1.25
N SER A 234 -15.16 11.02 0.02
CA SER A 234 -15.71 9.88 -0.71
C SER A 234 -14.65 9.12 -1.53
N ASP A 235 -13.56 9.80 -1.89
CA ASP A 235 -12.68 9.31 -2.94
C ASP A 235 -11.24 9.12 -2.50
N CYS A 236 -10.76 9.79 -1.43
CA CYS A 236 -9.43 9.58 -0.88
C CYS A 236 -9.39 8.32 -0.01
N MET A 237 -8.65 7.32 -0.46
CA MET A 237 -8.60 6.01 0.20
C MET A 237 -7.41 5.85 1.13
N ARG A 238 -6.30 6.50 0.80
CA ARG A 238 -5.06 6.33 1.54
C ARG A 238 -4.25 7.62 1.57
N THR A 239 -3.69 7.95 2.74
CA THR A 239 -2.69 9.01 2.92
C THR A 239 -1.50 8.50 3.73
N TRP A 240 -0.31 9.02 3.41
CA TRP A 240 0.90 8.90 4.22
C TRP A 240 1.37 10.31 4.55
N PHE A 241 1.56 10.57 5.84
CA PHE A 241 2.15 11.81 6.32
C PHE A 241 3.49 11.50 6.97
N PHE A 242 4.51 12.16 6.47
CA PHE A 242 5.85 12.10 7.03
C PHE A 242 6.09 13.42 7.76
N VAL A 243 6.29 13.31 9.06
CA VAL A 243 6.37 14.48 9.96
C VAL A 243 7.76 14.52 10.55
N ARG A 244 8.56 15.50 10.15
CA ARG A 244 9.91 15.72 10.69
C ARG A 244 9.84 15.95 12.19
N ASP A 245 10.75 15.32 12.96
CA ASP A 245 10.83 15.43 14.41
C ASP A 245 9.45 15.20 15.04
N ILE A 246 8.85 14.07 14.76
CA ILE A 246 7.46 13.74 15.08
C ILE A 246 7.13 13.89 16.57
N ASP A 247 8.09 13.64 17.46
CA ASP A 247 7.90 13.80 18.91
C ASP A 247 7.54 15.25 19.29
N THR A 248 8.04 16.23 18.54
CA THR A 248 7.77 17.65 18.74
C THR A 248 6.56 18.11 17.93
N ASN A 249 6.47 17.70 16.67
CA ASN A 249 5.59 18.28 15.66
C ASN A 249 4.22 17.59 15.54
N TYR A 250 4.05 16.40 16.12
CA TYR A 250 2.85 15.57 15.91
C TYR A 250 1.55 16.24 16.36
N ARG A 251 1.55 16.94 17.49
CA ARG A 251 0.33 17.57 18.03
C ARG A 251 -0.24 18.60 17.04
N GLU A 252 0.60 19.49 16.54
CA GLU A 252 0.20 20.54 15.62
C GLU A 252 -0.22 19.97 14.28
N PHE A 253 0.53 19.00 13.75
CA PHE A 253 0.16 18.25 12.55
C PHE A 253 -1.26 17.65 12.68
N VAL A 254 -1.55 16.95 13.77
CA VAL A 254 -2.87 16.34 14.01
C VAL A 254 -3.96 17.41 14.09
N THR A 255 -3.68 18.57 14.70
CA THR A 255 -4.63 19.66 14.78
C THR A 255 -4.98 20.19 13.39
N GLY A 256 -3.98 20.51 12.55
CA GLY A 256 -4.20 20.98 11.18
C GLY A 256 -4.99 19.98 10.34
N ARG A 257 -4.58 18.69 10.35
CA ARG A 257 -5.32 17.64 9.67
C ARG A 257 -6.78 17.55 10.15
N ASN A 258 -7.02 17.58 11.45
CA ASN A 258 -8.37 17.48 12.01
C ASN A 258 -9.25 18.68 11.62
N ASN A 259 -8.70 19.88 11.52
CA ASN A 259 -9.41 21.06 11.05
C ASN A 259 -9.94 20.88 9.63
N VAL A 260 -9.10 20.35 8.73
CA VAL A 260 -9.54 20.04 7.35
C VAL A 260 -10.58 18.92 7.34
N PHE A 261 -10.39 17.86 8.11
CA PHE A 261 -11.35 16.77 8.20
C PHE A 261 -12.72 17.23 8.69
N ASP A 262 -12.78 18.15 9.65
CA ASP A 262 -14.05 18.75 10.09
C ASP A 262 -14.74 19.52 8.95
N ARG A 263 -13.99 20.35 8.21
CA ARG A 263 -14.52 21.07 7.05
C ARG A 263 -15.03 20.14 5.94
N GLN A 264 -14.38 19.00 5.76
CA GLN A 264 -14.71 18.01 4.73
C GLN A 264 -15.74 16.95 5.22
N GLY A 265 -16.26 17.06 6.43
CA GLY A 265 -17.28 16.16 6.99
C GLY A 265 -16.75 14.76 7.31
N LEU A 266 -15.44 14.60 7.52
CA LEU A 266 -14.79 13.40 8.03
C LEU A 266 -14.84 13.42 9.56
N THR A 267 -15.80 12.71 10.14
CA THR A 267 -16.12 12.73 11.57
C THR A 267 -16.28 11.32 12.13
N ALA A 268 -16.35 11.20 13.44
CA ALA A 268 -16.63 9.92 14.10
C ALA A 268 -18.00 9.32 13.72
N GLY A 269 -18.94 10.15 13.25
CA GLY A 269 -20.26 9.73 12.78
C GLY A 269 -20.30 9.31 11.30
N SER A 270 -19.20 9.53 10.56
CA SER A 270 -19.03 9.06 9.17
C SER A 270 -17.92 8.03 9.10
N HIS A 271 -16.78 8.39 8.59
CA HIS A 271 -15.54 7.62 8.55
C HIS A 271 -14.34 8.57 8.45
N PHE A 272 -13.14 8.02 8.54
CA PHE A 272 -11.89 8.71 8.24
C PHE A 272 -11.20 8.06 7.05
N ILE A 273 -9.96 8.45 6.77
CA ILE A 273 -9.12 7.93 5.70
C ILE A 273 -8.10 6.95 6.32
N ALA A 274 -7.81 5.83 5.65
CA ALA A 274 -6.70 4.98 6.06
C ALA A 274 -5.38 5.76 5.94
N SER A 275 -4.62 5.87 7.03
CA SER A 275 -3.49 6.80 7.10
C SER A 275 -2.35 6.28 7.97
N THR A 276 -1.11 6.55 7.56
CA THR A 276 0.09 6.43 8.39
C THR A 276 0.65 7.81 8.63
N GLY A 277 0.87 8.18 9.89
CA GLY A 277 1.58 9.38 10.31
C GLY A 277 2.82 8.99 11.09
N ILE A 278 3.99 9.17 10.49
CA ILE A 278 5.27 8.62 10.96
C ILE A 278 6.38 9.66 10.81
N ASP A 279 7.48 9.52 11.52
CA ASP A 279 8.64 10.38 11.31
C ASP A 279 9.21 10.22 9.88
N GLY A 280 9.66 11.33 9.34
CA GLY A 280 10.33 11.35 8.03
C GLY A 280 10.71 12.76 7.62
N ALA A 281 11.83 12.88 6.91
CA ALA A 281 12.40 14.15 6.51
C ALA A 281 12.46 14.28 4.99
N THR A 282 12.44 15.51 4.49
CA THR A 282 12.78 15.87 3.11
C THR A 282 14.12 16.56 3.05
N ALA A 283 14.61 16.89 1.85
CA ALA A 283 15.85 17.64 1.65
C ALA A 283 15.84 18.99 2.36
N SER A 284 14.70 19.71 2.35
CA SER A 284 14.57 20.99 3.04
C SER A 284 14.14 20.82 4.49
N ALA A 285 14.85 21.51 5.40
CA ALA A 285 14.47 21.56 6.81
C ALA A 285 13.15 22.33 7.07
N GLU A 286 12.77 23.20 6.14
CA GLU A 286 11.52 23.96 6.23
C GLU A 286 10.28 23.11 5.99
N ASN A 287 10.43 21.99 5.27
CA ASN A 287 9.35 21.03 5.06
C ASN A 287 9.19 20.14 6.29
N ILE A 288 8.30 20.52 7.19
CA ILE A 288 8.03 19.78 8.41
C ILE A 288 7.08 18.61 8.12
N VAL A 289 6.14 18.81 7.19
CA VAL A 289 5.15 17.80 6.78
C VAL A 289 5.30 17.52 5.28
N MET A 290 5.37 16.24 4.92
CA MET A 290 5.25 15.76 3.54
C MET A 290 4.07 14.79 3.44
N MET A 291 3.36 14.79 2.30
CA MET A 291 2.21 13.92 2.07
C MET A 291 2.34 13.15 0.76
N ASP A 292 2.03 11.85 0.83
CA ASP A 292 1.61 11.04 -0.31
C ASP A 292 0.12 10.70 -0.14
N ALA A 293 -0.66 10.67 -1.22
CA ALA A 293 -2.06 10.30 -1.16
C ALA A 293 -2.52 9.56 -2.42
N MET A 294 -3.56 8.73 -2.24
CA MET A 294 -4.22 7.99 -3.31
C MET A 294 -5.74 8.13 -3.21
N ALA A 295 -6.36 8.43 -4.35
CA ALA A 295 -7.80 8.48 -4.50
C ALA A 295 -8.28 7.54 -5.61
N VAL A 296 -9.51 7.05 -5.47
CA VAL A 296 -10.22 6.33 -6.55
C VAL A 296 -11.07 7.33 -7.33
N ALA A 297 -10.99 7.25 -8.65
CA ALA A 297 -11.65 8.17 -9.57
C ALA A 297 -12.50 7.40 -10.59
N GLY A 298 -13.13 8.15 -11.50
CA GLY A 298 -13.93 7.58 -12.58
C GLY A 298 -15.35 7.17 -12.15
N PRO A 299 -16.17 6.75 -13.13
CA PRO A 299 -17.58 6.41 -12.89
C PRO A 299 -17.78 5.08 -12.18
N VAL A 300 -16.81 4.17 -12.24
CA VAL A 300 -16.83 2.88 -11.57
C VAL A 300 -15.85 2.91 -10.40
N LYS A 301 -16.33 2.59 -9.21
CA LYS A 301 -15.51 2.57 -8.00
C LYS A 301 -15.56 1.19 -7.36
N PRO A 302 -14.47 0.74 -6.70
CA PRO A 302 -14.49 -0.48 -5.92
C PRO A 302 -15.43 -0.34 -4.73
N GLY A 303 -15.90 -1.47 -4.19
CA GLY A 303 -16.55 -1.49 -2.89
C GLY A 303 -15.57 -1.10 -1.79
N ILE A 304 -15.97 -0.19 -0.89
CA ILE A 304 -15.09 0.35 0.16
C ILE A 304 -15.52 -0.21 1.51
N ARG A 305 -14.57 -0.77 2.27
CA ARG A 305 -14.77 -1.20 3.65
C ARG A 305 -13.63 -0.69 4.53
N TYR A 306 -13.97 0.00 5.61
CA TYR A 306 -13.02 0.45 6.61
C TYR A 306 -12.81 -0.64 7.67
N LEU A 307 -11.56 -0.77 8.14
CA LEU A 307 -11.13 -1.85 9.04
C LEU A 307 -10.84 -1.29 10.43
N HIS A 308 -11.21 -2.01 11.46
CA HIS A 308 -11.15 -1.56 12.84
C HIS A 308 -10.50 -2.55 13.80
N ALA A 309 -10.74 -3.86 13.64
CA ALA A 309 -10.29 -4.95 14.51
C ALA A 309 -10.55 -4.69 16.01
N GLU A 310 -11.78 -4.29 16.36
CA GLU A 310 -12.17 -3.78 17.70
C GLU A 310 -11.90 -4.75 18.86
N THR A 311 -11.70 -6.02 18.59
CA THR A 311 -11.27 -7.00 19.60
C THR A 311 -9.82 -6.78 20.05
N HIS A 312 -9.00 -6.12 19.24
CA HIS A 312 -7.56 -5.93 19.45
C HIS A 312 -7.15 -4.47 19.47
N LEU A 313 -7.88 -3.62 18.79
CA LEU A 313 -7.59 -2.19 18.60
C LEU A 313 -8.81 -1.35 19.00
N ASN A 314 -8.58 -0.19 19.59
CA ASN A 314 -9.64 0.78 19.84
C ASN A 314 -9.88 1.66 18.60
N ARG A 315 -11.06 2.29 18.54
CA ARG A 315 -11.34 3.33 17.56
C ARG A 315 -10.40 4.52 17.76
N THR A 316 -9.85 5.04 16.68
CA THR A 316 -8.85 6.12 16.71
C THR A 316 -9.44 7.43 17.26
N SER A 317 -10.72 7.69 17.01
CA SER A 317 -11.46 8.85 17.55
C SER A 317 -11.48 8.91 19.08
N GLN A 318 -11.34 7.76 19.78
CA GLN A 318 -11.36 7.69 21.24
C GLN A 318 -10.14 8.34 21.91
N TYR A 319 -9.04 8.57 21.17
CA TYR A 319 -7.84 9.22 21.69
C TYR A 319 -7.37 10.43 20.86
N GLY A 320 -8.31 11.07 20.17
CA GLY A 320 -8.11 12.37 19.55
C GLY A 320 -7.41 12.36 18.19
N VAL A 321 -7.14 11.19 17.60
CA VAL A 321 -6.64 11.08 16.24
C VAL A 321 -7.75 10.59 15.30
N ARG A 322 -7.65 10.97 14.02
CA ARG A 322 -8.70 10.73 13.03
C ARG A 322 -8.10 10.03 11.81
N PHE A 323 -8.14 8.71 11.84
CA PHE A 323 -7.77 7.86 10.70
C PHE A 323 -8.45 6.51 10.84
N GLU A 324 -8.57 5.76 9.75
CA GLU A 324 -9.00 4.36 9.78
C GLU A 324 -7.79 3.43 9.91
N ARG A 325 -7.95 2.32 10.63
CA ARG A 325 -6.91 1.31 10.83
C ARG A 325 -6.52 0.62 9.53
N GLY A 326 -7.39 0.68 8.53
CA GLY A 326 -7.16 0.19 7.19
C GLY A 326 -8.40 0.37 6.33
N VAL A 327 -8.22 0.16 5.03
CA VAL A 327 -9.29 0.14 4.04
C VAL A 327 -9.11 -1.06 3.12
N ALA A 328 -10.20 -1.76 2.84
CA ALA A 328 -10.30 -2.79 1.81
C ALA A 328 -11.10 -2.24 0.63
N LEU A 329 -10.51 -2.33 -0.55
CA LEU A 329 -11.11 -1.95 -1.83
C LEU A 329 -11.45 -3.22 -2.59
N ASP A 330 -12.75 -3.48 -2.75
CA ASP A 330 -13.29 -4.66 -3.42
C ASP A 330 -13.55 -4.31 -4.90
N TYR A 331 -12.63 -4.70 -5.78
CA TYR A 331 -12.79 -4.66 -7.23
C TYR A 331 -13.53 -5.91 -7.70
N ASP A 332 -13.93 -5.97 -8.97
CA ASP A 332 -14.68 -7.13 -9.50
C ASP A 332 -13.88 -8.43 -9.48
N ASP A 333 -12.57 -8.32 -9.64
CA ASP A 333 -11.64 -9.44 -9.82
C ASP A 333 -10.65 -9.60 -8.66
N ARG A 334 -10.57 -8.62 -7.75
CA ARG A 334 -9.59 -8.60 -6.66
C ARG A 334 -10.05 -7.76 -5.49
N ARG A 335 -9.41 -7.99 -4.36
CA ARG A 335 -9.45 -7.11 -3.18
C ARG A 335 -8.06 -6.55 -2.93
N ARG A 336 -7.97 -5.24 -2.79
CA ARG A 336 -6.76 -4.56 -2.30
C ARG A 336 -7.00 -4.02 -0.90
N VAL A 337 -6.05 -4.26 0.00
CA VAL A 337 -6.15 -3.85 1.40
C VAL A 337 -4.94 -2.99 1.75
N PHE A 338 -5.20 -1.80 2.29
CA PHE A 338 -4.19 -0.96 2.91
C PHE A 338 -4.36 -1.04 4.43
N ILE A 339 -3.36 -1.53 5.14
CA ILE A 339 -3.30 -1.45 6.60
C ILE A 339 -2.48 -0.22 6.97
N SER A 340 -3.06 0.66 7.76
CA SER A 340 -2.42 1.86 8.30
C SER A 340 -1.33 1.49 9.30
N GLY A 341 -0.45 2.43 9.60
CA GLY A 341 0.52 2.29 10.67
C GLY A 341 -0.13 1.74 11.95
N THR A 342 0.36 0.59 12.40
CA THR A 342 -0.22 -0.17 13.51
C THR A 342 0.89 -0.54 14.48
N ALA A 343 0.75 -0.10 15.74
CA ALA A 343 1.70 -0.34 16.82
C ALA A 343 1.18 -1.37 17.85
N SER A 344 1.98 -1.61 18.90
CA SER A 344 1.66 -2.50 20.01
C SER A 344 0.69 -1.86 21.00
N ILE A 345 -0.61 -1.89 20.70
CA ILE A 345 -1.67 -1.42 21.59
C ILE A 345 -2.75 -2.48 21.82
N ASP A 346 -3.54 -2.29 22.89
CA ASP A 346 -4.74 -3.07 23.15
C ASP A 346 -6.03 -2.33 22.66
N ASN A 347 -7.17 -2.99 22.83
CA ASN A 347 -8.48 -2.42 22.46
C ASN A 347 -8.97 -1.29 23.38
N ARG A 348 -8.15 -0.83 24.31
CA ARG A 348 -8.34 0.38 25.12
C ARG A 348 -7.34 1.48 24.76
N GLY A 349 -6.52 1.25 23.72
CA GLY A 349 -5.48 2.17 23.27
C GLY A 349 -4.26 2.25 24.17
N ARG A 350 -4.09 1.29 25.12
CA ARG A 350 -2.95 1.24 26.01
C ARG A 350 -1.80 0.51 25.33
N VAL A 351 -0.57 0.98 25.56
CA VAL A 351 0.63 0.30 25.07
C VAL A 351 0.75 -1.08 25.74
N VAL A 352 0.94 -2.11 24.94
CA VAL A 352 1.21 -3.46 25.40
C VAL A 352 2.72 -3.65 25.50
N ALA A 353 3.20 -4.10 26.66
CA ALA A 353 4.62 -4.36 26.95
C ALA A 353 5.55 -3.13 26.75
N PRO A 354 5.36 -2.02 27.49
CA PRO A 354 6.25 -0.87 27.39
C PRO A 354 7.71 -1.26 27.60
N GLY A 355 8.61 -0.76 26.73
CA GLY A 355 10.05 -0.99 26.79
C GLY A 355 10.53 -2.39 26.33
N ASP A 356 9.63 -3.30 25.94
CA ASP A 356 9.99 -4.65 25.48
C ASP A 356 9.75 -4.77 23.97
N ILE A 357 10.79 -4.60 23.18
CA ILE A 357 10.70 -4.64 21.71
C ILE A 357 10.20 -5.99 21.17
N ARG A 358 10.58 -7.11 21.77
CA ARG A 358 10.14 -8.45 21.32
C ARG A 358 8.64 -8.61 21.48
N LYS A 359 8.11 -8.25 22.67
CA LYS A 359 6.68 -8.33 22.93
C LYS A 359 5.89 -7.29 22.15
N GLN A 360 6.43 -6.09 21.96
CA GLN A 360 5.79 -5.08 21.11
C GLN A 360 5.73 -5.54 19.66
N THR A 361 6.79 -6.12 19.11
CA THR A 361 6.80 -6.68 17.76
C THR A 361 5.75 -7.80 17.62
N ALA A 362 5.70 -8.73 18.56
CA ALA A 362 4.71 -9.81 18.54
C ALA A 362 3.26 -9.26 18.58
N ARG A 363 2.97 -8.28 19.46
CA ARG A 363 1.64 -7.67 19.56
C ARG A 363 1.27 -6.86 18.32
N MET A 364 2.20 -6.14 17.74
CA MET A 364 2.02 -5.42 16.48
C MET A 364 1.63 -6.39 15.35
N ILE A 365 2.35 -7.50 15.21
CA ILE A 365 2.05 -8.56 14.23
C ILE A 365 0.64 -9.13 14.46
N GLU A 366 0.26 -9.40 15.71
CA GLU A 366 -1.08 -9.86 16.07
C GLU A 366 -2.16 -8.85 15.68
N ASN A 367 -1.95 -7.57 15.96
CA ASN A 367 -2.87 -6.50 15.61
C ASN A 367 -3.09 -6.42 14.08
N VAL A 368 -2.00 -6.48 13.30
CA VAL A 368 -2.08 -6.48 11.82
C VAL A 368 -2.76 -7.75 11.30
N ALA A 369 -2.48 -8.93 11.91
CA ALA A 369 -3.17 -10.17 11.55
C ALA A 369 -4.69 -10.06 11.71
N MET A 370 -5.16 -9.37 12.75
CA MET A 370 -6.60 -9.19 12.99
C MET A 370 -7.25 -8.22 12.00
N LEU A 371 -6.54 -7.15 11.60
CA LEU A 371 -7.00 -6.26 10.52
C LEU A 371 -7.07 -7.00 9.18
N LEU A 372 -6.05 -7.77 8.84
CA LEU A 372 -6.05 -8.62 7.65
C LEU A 372 -7.21 -9.63 7.68
N LYS A 373 -7.45 -10.27 8.83
CA LYS A 373 -8.56 -11.22 9.01
C LYS A 373 -9.91 -10.55 8.79
N GLU A 374 -10.14 -9.35 9.33
CA GLU A 374 -11.36 -8.58 9.10
C GLU A 374 -11.56 -8.25 7.62
N ALA A 375 -10.46 -7.96 6.90
CA ALA A 375 -10.46 -7.80 5.45
C ALA A 375 -10.66 -9.12 4.68
N GLY A 376 -10.71 -10.27 5.36
CA GLY A 376 -10.77 -11.59 4.74
C GLY A 376 -9.42 -12.03 4.13
N CYS A 377 -8.32 -11.42 4.57
CA CYS A 377 -6.94 -11.68 4.15
C CYS A 377 -6.13 -12.34 5.28
N LYS A 378 -4.91 -12.74 4.97
CA LYS A 378 -3.90 -13.27 5.89
C LYS A 378 -2.52 -12.78 5.43
N PHE A 379 -1.47 -13.03 6.19
CA PHE A 379 -0.11 -12.61 5.81
C PHE A 379 0.35 -13.16 4.45
N ASN A 380 -0.10 -14.35 4.05
CA ASN A 380 0.21 -14.89 2.73
C ASN A 380 -0.41 -14.10 1.56
N ASP A 381 -1.33 -13.18 1.84
CA ASP A 381 -1.91 -12.27 0.86
C ASP A 381 -1.18 -10.91 0.87
N VAL A 382 -0.20 -10.70 1.76
CA VAL A 382 0.54 -9.44 1.87
C VAL A 382 1.54 -9.30 0.74
N SER A 383 1.44 -8.19 0.03
CA SER A 383 2.34 -7.82 -1.06
C SER A 383 3.61 -7.16 -0.56
N THR A 384 3.49 -6.27 0.43
CA THR A 384 4.63 -5.51 0.98
C THR A 384 4.37 -5.07 2.40
N MET A 385 5.41 -5.05 3.24
CA MET A 385 5.40 -4.49 4.60
C MET A 385 6.50 -3.45 4.76
N ILE A 386 6.18 -2.33 5.42
CA ILE A 386 7.17 -1.36 5.89
C ILE A 386 7.11 -1.34 7.42
N VAL A 387 8.25 -1.54 8.04
CA VAL A 387 8.41 -1.59 9.49
C VAL A 387 9.22 -0.38 9.93
N TYR A 388 8.66 0.36 10.84
CA TYR A 388 9.23 1.57 11.41
C TYR A 388 9.76 1.29 12.79
N LEU A 389 11.02 1.59 13.05
CA LEU A 389 11.64 1.48 14.36
C LEU A 389 11.97 2.86 14.90
N ARG A 390 11.72 3.04 16.19
CA ARG A 390 12.09 4.25 16.91
C ARG A 390 13.59 4.31 17.22
N ASP A 391 14.20 3.15 17.51
CA ASP A 391 15.59 3.03 17.95
C ASP A 391 16.35 2.03 17.06
N THR A 392 17.53 2.44 16.60
CA THR A 392 18.44 1.60 15.82
C THR A 392 18.91 0.37 16.59
N ALA A 393 18.99 0.46 17.92
CA ALA A 393 19.39 -0.65 18.79
C ALA A 393 18.44 -1.85 18.73
N ASP A 394 17.18 -1.63 18.39
CA ASP A 394 16.15 -2.66 18.28
C ASP A 394 16.19 -3.43 16.94
N TYR A 395 16.97 -2.93 15.96
CA TYR A 395 16.97 -3.47 14.60
C TYR A 395 17.28 -4.96 14.52
N ALA A 396 18.34 -5.42 15.19
CA ALA A 396 18.77 -6.82 15.11
C ALA A 396 17.66 -7.77 15.59
N VAL A 397 16.99 -7.40 16.68
CA VAL A 397 15.91 -8.20 17.27
C VAL A 397 14.71 -8.29 16.32
N VAL A 398 14.27 -7.15 15.76
CA VAL A 398 13.11 -7.11 14.88
C VAL A 398 13.41 -7.78 13.54
N ARG A 399 14.60 -7.53 12.96
CA ARG A 399 15.06 -8.21 11.74
C ARG A 399 15.02 -9.73 11.88
N ASP A 400 15.51 -10.28 13.01
CA ASP A 400 15.55 -11.73 13.21
C ASP A 400 14.14 -12.30 13.32
N ILE A 401 13.23 -11.64 14.04
CA ILE A 401 11.81 -12.02 14.10
C ILE A 401 11.18 -12.03 12.68
N PHE A 402 11.44 -10.99 11.88
CA PHE A 402 10.89 -10.90 10.52
C PHE A 402 11.49 -11.93 9.56
N ASN A 403 12.78 -12.24 9.68
CA ASN A 403 13.41 -13.31 8.90
C ASN A 403 12.81 -14.69 9.23
N GLU A 404 12.51 -14.96 10.50
CA GLU A 404 11.91 -16.22 10.94
C GLU A 404 10.43 -16.32 10.56
N THR A 405 9.68 -15.22 10.67
CA THR A 405 8.22 -15.23 10.51
C THR A 405 7.77 -14.98 9.08
N PHE A 406 8.49 -14.13 8.32
CA PHE A 406 8.12 -13.61 7.02
C PHE A 406 9.26 -13.71 6.00
N SER A 407 9.93 -14.88 5.93
CA SER A 407 11.13 -15.08 5.09
C SER A 407 10.93 -14.72 3.62
N ASP A 408 9.73 -14.90 3.09
CA ASP A 408 9.42 -14.78 1.66
C ASP A 408 8.64 -13.51 1.30
N ILE A 409 7.98 -12.88 2.27
CA ILE A 409 7.19 -11.67 2.03
C ILE A 409 8.13 -10.46 1.88
N PRO A 410 7.91 -9.55 0.89
CA PRO A 410 8.67 -8.32 0.78
C PRO A 410 8.51 -7.41 2.01
N TRP A 411 9.59 -7.09 2.70
CA TRP A 411 9.59 -6.14 3.81
C TRP A 411 10.86 -5.28 3.85
N LEU A 412 10.73 -4.10 4.42
CA LEU A 412 11.83 -3.20 4.76
C LEU A 412 11.70 -2.73 6.20
N ILE A 413 12.82 -2.56 6.89
CA ILE A 413 12.88 -1.96 8.22
C ILE A 413 13.68 -0.66 8.12
N VAL A 414 13.05 0.45 8.52
CA VAL A 414 13.63 1.78 8.46
C VAL A 414 13.59 2.46 9.82
N LEU A 415 14.50 3.40 10.04
CA LEU A 415 14.46 4.29 11.19
C LEU A 415 13.38 5.35 10.95
N ALA A 416 12.36 5.33 11.78
CA ALA A 416 11.33 6.35 11.81
C ALA A 416 10.65 6.32 13.19
N PRO A 417 10.93 7.29 14.07
CA PRO A 417 10.22 7.44 15.32
C PRO A 417 8.70 7.43 15.13
N ILE A 418 8.04 6.71 16.01
CA ILE A 418 6.58 6.60 16.03
C ILE A 418 6.02 7.74 16.87
N CYS A 419 4.82 8.21 16.56
CA CYS A 419 4.20 9.40 17.13
C CYS A 419 3.99 9.38 18.66
N ARG A 420 4.31 8.29 19.34
CA ARG A 420 4.30 8.19 20.82
C ARG A 420 5.59 7.51 21.29
N PRO A 421 6.31 8.11 22.26
CA PRO A 421 7.62 7.58 22.71
C PRO A 421 7.61 6.15 23.25
N ALA A 422 6.47 5.69 23.80
CA ALA A 422 6.34 4.33 24.30
C ALA A 422 6.11 3.27 23.21
N TRP A 423 5.90 3.67 21.96
CA TRP A 423 5.77 2.77 20.81
C TRP A 423 7.14 2.60 20.16
N LEU A 424 7.70 1.40 20.29
CA LEU A 424 9.05 1.10 19.81
C LEU A 424 9.05 0.66 18.35
N VAL A 425 7.94 0.11 17.88
CA VAL A 425 7.79 -0.44 16.53
C VAL A 425 6.37 -0.22 16.01
N GLU A 426 6.28 0.07 14.72
CA GLU A 426 5.02 0.20 13.96
C GLU A 426 5.17 -0.47 12.60
N MET A 427 4.10 -0.99 12.02
CA MET A 427 4.10 -1.60 10.70
C MET A 427 2.88 -1.18 9.91
N GLU A 428 3.07 -0.96 8.62
CA GLU A 428 2.01 -0.88 7.62
C GLU A 428 2.20 -1.97 6.56
N CYS A 429 1.12 -2.34 5.87
CA CYS A 429 1.24 -3.28 4.76
C CYS A 429 0.16 -3.07 3.69
N VAL A 430 0.44 -3.60 2.50
CA VAL A 430 -0.52 -3.76 1.41
C VAL A 430 -0.75 -5.24 1.20
N ALA A 431 -2.03 -5.67 1.11
CA ALA A 431 -2.39 -7.04 0.81
C ALA A 431 -3.32 -7.11 -0.40
N LEU A 432 -3.25 -8.23 -1.12
CA LEU A 432 -3.98 -8.50 -2.36
C LEU A 432 -4.62 -9.91 -2.31
N LYS A 433 -5.90 -9.97 -2.66
CA LYS A 433 -6.64 -11.24 -2.67
C LYS A 433 -7.64 -11.29 -3.81
#